data_3556293a2ff427649ddd9e7568dcfd6b
#
_entry.id   3556293a2ff427649ddd9e7568dcfd6b
#
_cell.length_a   1.000
_cell.length_b   1.000
_cell.length_c   1.000
_cell.angle_alpha   90.00
_cell.angle_beta   90.00
_cell.angle_gamma   90.00
#
_symmetry.space_group_name_H-M   'P 1'
#
loop_
_entity.id
_entity.type
_entity.pdbx_description
1 polymer ?
#
loop_
_entity_poly.entity_id
_entity_poly.type
_entity_poly.pdbx_seq_one_letter_code
_entity_poly.pdbx_strand_id
1 'polypeptide(L)'
;MKFSLNTLVMIYAVVIAVACTTWIISGGEYKREIRNGRTLVVPGSYSEVTNEPQGIGAVLVAPIKGFIQAANIIAFLFVIGGAFMVIQDTGAIGVSVQHLAHTFASKPHLQKFFIPVTMTLFSIGGAVFGMAESAMPFVLIFIPLALSLGYDSITGTSIPFLGAAAGFAGAILNPFTVGIAQSISELTLYSGFEFRLLIWVLSTVSMVSFVMWHGSRVRKDPRLSPVYDLDQERRAKLHINGTEAANFTWNHKLVLMLFGMAMLFLIYGVLAFGWFINEIGALFLGVGIACGFAGRLKLGQMAESFKKGAQGMIGVALIIGCARAILVIANDGKILDVMLYNLSGVVANVHPIFAAQAMFVTQCIINFFVHSGSGQAALTMPIMAPLADAVGITRQTAVLAFQFGEGWINPILPTSGVTMGVLGMAQIPWEKWFRWMLPLQIYFFCVALILLAIAFLINYQ
;
A
#
# COMPACT_ATOMS: atom_id res chain seq x y z
N MET A 1 -22.29 12.55 -21.14
CA MET A 1 -22.07 11.23 -20.56
C MET A 1 -20.64 11.16 -20.03
N LYS A 2 -20.40 11.36 -18.71
CA LYS A 2 -19.05 11.20 -18.15
C LYS A 2 -18.81 9.70 -18.02
N PHE A 3 -17.96 9.13 -18.88
CA PHE A 3 -17.47 7.77 -18.73
C PHE A 3 -16.65 7.70 -17.41
N SER A 4 -17.27 7.31 -16.31
CA SER A 4 -16.53 6.75 -15.20
C SER A 4 -16.19 5.31 -15.61
N LEU A 5 -14.97 5.09 -16.11
CA LEU A 5 -14.51 3.73 -16.34
C LEU A 5 -14.52 3.00 -14.99
N ASN A 6 -15.31 1.94 -14.89
CA ASN A 6 -15.29 1.08 -13.72
C ASN A 6 -13.89 0.48 -13.59
N THR A 7 -13.28 0.54 -12.41
CA THR A 7 -11.91 0.05 -12.13
C THR A 7 -11.70 -1.38 -12.63
N LEU A 8 -12.70 -2.26 -12.50
CA LEU A 8 -12.65 -3.63 -13.01
C LEU A 8 -12.50 -3.67 -14.54
N VAL A 9 -13.26 -2.85 -15.26
CA VAL A 9 -13.19 -2.75 -16.73
C VAL A 9 -11.81 -2.26 -17.16
N MET A 10 -11.26 -1.27 -16.46
CA MET A 10 -9.93 -0.74 -16.73
C MET A 10 -8.84 -1.80 -16.53
N ILE A 11 -8.87 -2.53 -15.41
CA ILE A 11 -7.90 -3.59 -15.12
C ILE A 11 -8.00 -4.70 -16.19
N TYR A 12 -9.21 -5.09 -16.56
CA TYR A 12 -9.39 -6.13 -17.58
C TYR A 12 -8.90 -5.67 -18.96
N ALA A 13 -9.08 -4.40 -19.30
CA ALA A 13 -8.50 -3.81 -20.51
C ALA A 13 -6.95 -3.88 -20.49
N VAL A 14 -6.32 -3.66 -19.34
CA VAL A 14 -4.88 -3.83 -19.17
C VAL A 14 -4.46 -5.29 -19.32
N VAL A 15 -5.21 -6.26 -18.75
CA VAL A 15 -4.96 -7.70 -18.94
C VAL A 15 -4.96 -8.06 -20.42
N ILE A 16 -5.96 -7.57 -21.17
CA ILE A 16 -6.05 -7.80 -22.63
C ILE A 16 -4.88 -7.14 -23.36
N ALA A 17 -4.54 -5.89 -23.00
CA ALA A 17 -3.41 -5.19 -23.63
C ALA A 17 -2.08 -5.94 -23.41
N VAL A 18 -1.84 -6.42 -22.18
CA VAL A 18 -0.64 -7.23 -21.88
C VAL A 18 -0.68 -8.58 -22.61
N ALA A 19 -1.85 -9.22 -22.74
CA ALA A 19 -1.98 -10.44 -23.55
C ALA A 19 -1.64 -10.17 -25.02
N CYS A 20 -2.08 -9.06 -25.60
CA CYS A 20 -1.72 -8.67 -26.97
C CYS A 20 -0.19 -8.47 -27.13
N THR A 21 0.50 -7.91 -26.14
CA THR A 21 1.97 -7.76 -26.23
C THR A 21 2.70 -9.09 -26.29
N THR A 22 2.16 -10.18 -25.73
CA THR A 22 2.76 -11.52 -25.80
C THR A 22 2.77 -12.11 -27.23
N TRP A 23 2.01 -11.56 -28.16
CA TRP A 23 2.00 -11.95 -29.58
C TRP A 23 3.07 -11.21 -30.40
N ILE A 24 3.56 -10.08 -29.88
CA ILE A 24 4.47 -9.17 -30.59
C ILE A 24 5.90 -9.33 -30.04
N ILE A 25 6.04 -9.52 -28.74
CA ILE A 25 7.33 -9.60 -28.05
C ILE A 25 7.76 -11.07 -28.00
N SER A 26 8.99 -11.34 -28.45
CA SER A 26 9.60 -12.67 -28.31
C SER A 26 9.73 -13.07 -26.84
N GLY A 27 9.56 -14.34 -26.52
CA GLY A 27 9.71 -14.84 -25.17
C GLY A 27 11.17 -14.82 -24.71
N GLY A 28 11.39 -14.62 -23.41
CA GLY A 28 12.73 -14.68 -22.81
C GLY A 28 12.67 -15.08 -21.35
N GLU A 29 13.71 -15.73 -20.87
CA GLU A 29 13.82 -16.18 -19.49
C GLU A 29 15.24 -15.99 -18.94
N TYR A 30 15.32 -15.59 -17.68
CA TYR A 30 16.51 -15.72 -16.85
C TYR A 30 16.49 -17.05 -16.10
N LYS A 31 17.66 -17.69 -15.92
CA LYS A 31 17.81 -18.79 -14.96
C LYS A 31 17.57 -18.26 -13.55
N ARG A 32 16.98 -19.08 -12.70
CA ARG A 32 16.68 -18.76 -11.31
C ARG A 32 17.36 -19.78 -10.39
N GLU A 33 17.89 -19.30 -9.28
CA GLU A 33 18.48 -20.13 -8.23
C GLU A 33 17.88 -19.79 -6.86
N ILE A 34 17.86 -20.77 -5.95
CA ILE A 34 17.39 -20.56 -4.58
C ILE A 34 18.59 -20.24 -3.71
N ARG A 35 18.68 -19.01 -3.20
CA ARG A 35 19.65 -18.58 -2.19
C ARG A 35 18.93 -18.07 -0.95
N ASN A 36 19.31 -18.58 0.22
CA ASN A 36 18.72 -18.20 1.51
C ASN A 36 17.16 -18.28 1.52
N GLY A 37 16.61 -19.32 0.89
CA GLY A 37 15.17 -19.54 0.81
C GLY A 37 14.42 -18.60 -0.16
N ARG A 38 15.14 -17.84 -0.99
CA ARG A 38 14.56 -16.94 -2.00
C ARG A 38 14.97 -17.36 -3.40
N THR A 39 14.05 -17.24 -4.34
CA THR A 39 14.32 -17.45 -5.76
C THR A 39 14.87 -16.15 -6.35
N LEU A 40 16.13 -16.17 -6.74
CA LEU A 40 16.84 -15.04 -7.33
C LEU A 40 17.11 -15.29 -8.82
N VAL A 41 17.13 -14.22 -9.60
CA VAL A 41 17.57 -14.22 -11.00
C VAL A 41 19.08 -14.33 -11.06
N VAL A 42 19.59 -15.17 -11.98
CA VAL A 42 21.03 -15.30 -12.24
C VAL A 42 21.46 -14.28 -13.29
N PRO A 43 22.32 -13.30 -12.95
CA PRO A 43 22.79 -12.31 -13.89
C PRO A 43 23.48 -12.93 -15.12
N GLY A 44 23.28 -12.33 -16.30
CA GLY A 44 23.90 -12.82 -17.54
C GLY A 44 23.33 -14.14 -18.09
N SER A 45 22.31 -14.71 -17.46
CA SER A 45 21.71 -15.98 -17.89
C SER A 45 20.51 -15.82 -18.80
N TYR A 46 20.21 -14.59 -19.24
CA TYR A 46 19.09 -14.36 -20.15
C TYR A 46 19.26 -15.16 -21.44
N SER A 47 18.17 -15.79 -21.85
CA SER A 47 18.08 -16.49 -23.12
C SER A 47 16.70 -16.25 -23.75
N GLU A 48 16.69 -16.07 -25.06
CA GLU A 48 15.45 -16.09 -25.81
C GLU A 48 14.84 -17.49 -25.78
N VAL A 49 13.54 -17.58 -25.55
CA VAL A 49 12.79 -18.83 -25.55
C VAL A 49 11.62 -18.72 -26.52
N THR A 50 11.07 -19.87 -26.86
CA THR A 50 9.87 -19.93 -27.73
C THR A 50 8.77 -19.05 -27.16
N ASN A 51 8.18 -18.22 -28.02
CA ASN A 51 7.08 -17.36 -27.66
C ASN A 51 5.87 -18.18 -27.19
N GLU A 52 5.26 -17.79 -26.09
CA GLU A 52 4.02 -18.37 -25.54
C GLU A 52 2.88 -17.34 -25.60
N PRO A 53 2.28 -17.09 -26.78
CA PRO A 53 1.26 -16.06 -26.94
C PRO A 53 0.01 -16.40 -26.14
N GLN A 54 -0.45 -15.45 -25.34
CA GLN A 54 -1.60 -15.61 -24.47
C GLN A 54 -2.89 -15.27 -25.22
N GLY A 55 -3.63 -16.31 -25.64
CA GLY A 55 -4.89 -16.17 -26.34
C GLY A 55 -6.09 -15.92 -25.43
N ILE A 56 -7.29 -15.91 -26.02
CA ILE A 56 -8.56 -15.63 -25.31
C ILE A 56 -8.77 -16.57 -24.13
N GLY A 57 -8.44 -17.88 -24.29
CA GLY A 57 -8.56 -18.85 -23.19
C GLY A 57 -7.69 -18.49 -21.99
N ALA A 58 -6.43 -18.05 -22.22
CA ALA A 58 -5.54 -17.62 -21.17
C ALA A 58 -6.07 -16.35 -20.48
N VAL A 59 -6.58 -15.37 -21.23
CA VAL A 59 -7.17 -14.14 -20.69
C VAL A 59 -8.39 -14.44 -19.80
N LEU A 60 -9.21 -15.42 -20.15
CA LEU A 60 -10.37 -15.84 -19.35
C LEU A 60 -9.98 -16.62 -18.09
N VAL A 61 -8.90 -17.40 -18.14
CA VAL A 61 -8.40 -18.18 -16.99
C VAL A 61 -7.52 -17.32 -16.05
N ALA A 62 -6.85 -16.30 -16.55
CA ALA A 62 -5.92 -15.48 -15.79
C ALA A 62 -6.50 -14.89 -14.49
N PRO A 63 -7.76 -14.39 -14.42
CA PRO A 63 -8.34 -13.95 -13.16
C PRO A 63 -8.41 -15.06 -12.11
N ILE A 64 -8.74 -16.30 -12.50
CA ILE A 64 -8.81 -17.45 -11.58
C ILE A 64 -7.42 -17.71 -10.97
N LYS A 65 -6.38 -17.77 -11.81
CA LYS A 65 -4.99 -17.89 -11.35
C LYS A 65 -4.59 -16.69 -10.48
N GLY A 66 -5.03 -15.48 -10.85
CA GLY A 66 -4.81 -14.25 -10.10
C GLY A 66 -5.43 -14.30 -8.70
N PHE A 67 -6.66 -14.80 -8.57
CA PHE A 67 -7.29 -15.04 -7.26
C PHE A 67 -6.50 -16.02 -6.40
N ILE A 68 -6.02 -17.12 -6.97
CA ILE A 68 -5.21 -18.11 -6.25
C ILE A 68 -3.91 -17.48 -5.76
N GLN A 69 -3.21 -16.71 -6.61
CA GLN A 69 -1.99 -16.01 -6.23
C GLN A 69 -2.20 -14.92 -5.19
N ALA A 70 -3.38 -14.29 -5.17
CA ALA A 70 -3.75 -13.23 -4.22
C ALA A 70 -4.54 -13.76 -3.00
N ALA A 71 -4.71 -15.08 -2.86
CA ALA A 71 -5.61 -15.69 -1.87
C ALA A 71 -5.37 -15.20 -0.44
N ASN A 72 -4.11 -15.04 -0.02
CA ASN A 72 -3.78 -14.56 1.33
C ASN A 72 -4.29 -13.13 1.58
N ILE A 73 -4.12 -12.22 0.62
CA ILE A 73 -4.59 -10.82 0.73
C ILE A 73 -6.12 -10.79 0.73
N ILE A 74 -6.76 -11.58 -0.12
CA ILE A 74 -8.22 -11.66 -0.22
C ILE A 74 -8.83 -12.23 1.07
N ALA A 75 -8.26 -13.33 1.60
CA ALA A 75 -8.68 -13.91 2.88
C ALA A 75 -8.50 -12.91 4.04
N PHE A 76 -7.37 -12.22 4.08
CA PHE A 76 -7.11 -11.17 5.05
C PHE A 76 -8.16 -10.06 5.01
N LEU A 77 -8.54 -9.58 3.83
CA LEU A 77 -9.57 -8.56 3.67
C LEU A 77 -10.94 -9.02 4.20
N PHE A 78 -11.34 -10.24 3.92
CA PHE A 78 -12.60 -10.79 4.42
C PHE A 78 -12.59 -10.91 5.94
N VAL A 79 -11.48 -11.36 6.52
CA VAL A 79 -11.32 -11.50 7.98
C VAL A 79 -11.33 -10.12 8.65
N ILE A 80 -10.57 -9.16 8.14
CA ILE A 80 -10.53 -7.80 8.69
C ILE A 80 -11.88 -7.11 8.56
N GLY A 81 -12.51 -7.14 7.38
CA GLY A 81 -13.82 -6.54 7.15
C GLY A 81 -14.88 -7.14 8.09
N GLY A 82 -14.87 -8.47 8.24
CA GLY A 82 -15.76 -9.19 9.14
C GLY A 82 -15.54 -8.84 10.61
N ALA A 83 -14.30 -8.92 11.08
CA ALA A 83 -13.94 -8.61 12.48
C ALA A 83 -14.28 -7.15 12.84
N PHE A 84 -13.97 -6.22 11.95
CA PHE A 84 -14.28 -4.82 12.16
C PHE A 84 -15.79 -4.54 12.23
N MET A 85 -16.59 -5.23 11.41
CA MET A 85 -18.05 -5.07 11.49
C MET A 85 -18.61 -5.56 12.82
N VAL A 86 -18.07 -6.68 13.36
CA VAL A 86 -18.42 -7.14 14.71
C VAL A 86 -18.09 -6.06 15.76
N ILE A 87 -16.88 -5.49 15.72
CA ILE A 87 -16.46 -4.43 16.64
C ILE A 87 -17.35 -3.19 16.48
N GLN A 88 -17.69 -2.81 15.25
CA GLN A 88 -18.56 -1.66 14.97
C GLN A 88 -19.97 -1.84 15.54
N ASP A 89 -20.53 -3.04 15.42
CA ASP A 89 -21.87 -3.37 15.91
C ASP A 89 -21.96 -3.42 17.45
N THR A 90 -20.81 -3.42 18.17
CA THR A 90 -20.80 -3.17 19.63
C THR A 90 -21.15 -1.74 20.00
N GLY A 91 -21.12 -0.80 19.05
CA GLY A 91 -21.34 0.64 19.28
C GLY A 91 -20.13 1.38 19.87
N ALA A 92 -19.10 0.68 20.35
CA ALA A 92 -17.95 1.28 21.04
C ALA A 92 -17.18 2.29 20.19
N ILE A 93 -16.96 1.99 18.89
CA ILE A 93 -16.29 2.91 17.96
C ILE A 93 -17.12 4.19 17.78
N GLY A 94 -18.43 4.06 17.55
CA GLY A 94 -19.31 5.22 17.33
C GLY A 94 -19.31 6.19 18.53
N VAL A 95 -19.46 5.65 19.74
CA VAL A 95 -19.42 6.43 20.99
C VAL A 95 -18.06 7.10 21.18
N SER A 96 -16.96 6.39 20.88
CA SER A 96 -15.59 6.96 20.98
C SER A 96 -15.38 8.11 20.02
N VAL A 97 -15.83 7.95 18.78
CA VAL A 97 -15.72 8.99 17.74
C VAL A 97 -16.49 10.24 18.16
N GLN A 98 -17.72 10.10 18.70
CA GLN A 98 -18.51 11.22 19.21
C GLN A 98 -17.81 11.92 20.39
N HIS A 99 -17.24 11.16 21.33
CA HIS A 99 -16.52 11.71 22.49
C HIS A 99 -15.24 12.47 22.08
N LEU A 100 -14.48 11.91 21.14
CA LEU A 100 -13.31 12.58 20.56
C LEU A 100 -13.70 13.84 19.80
N ALA A 101 -14.77 13.80 18.99
CA ALA A 101 -15.28 14.97 18.28
C ALA A 101 -15.64 16.10 19.24
N HIS A 102 -16.35 15.79 20.34
CA HIS A 102 -16.70 16.76 21.37
C HIS A 102 -15.44 17.33 22.07
N THR A 103 -14.46 16.48 22.38
CA THR A 103 -13.18 16.91 22.99
C THR A 103 -12.40 17.83 22.08
N PHE A 104 -12.32 17.53 20.78
CA PHE A 104 -11.64 18.39 19.80
C PHE A 104 -12.41 19.67 19.50
N ALA A 105 -13.76 19.65 19.56
CA ALA A 105 -14.57 20.87 19.44
C ALA A 105 -14.28 21.85 20.60
N SER A 106 -14.08 21.32 21.80
CA SER A 106 -13.71 22.15 22.99
C SER A 106 -12.27 22.59 23.01
N LYS A 107 -11.35 21.92 22.25
CA LYS A 107 -9.90 22.23 22.21
C LYS A 107 -9.39 22.33 20.76
N PRO A 108 -9.74 23.39 20.00
CA PRO A 108 -9.42 23.50 18.57
C PRO A 108 -7.91 23.48 18.25
N HIS A 109 -7.07 23.89 19.22
CA HIS A 109 -5.62 23.87 19.05
C HIS A 109 -5.06 22.46 18.94
N LEU A 110 -5.65 21.45 19.61
CA LEU A 110 -5.24 20.04 19.52
C LEU A 110 -5.59 19.43 18.16
N GLN A 111 -6.68 19.88 17.53
CA GLN A 111 -7.13 19.36 16.25
C GLN A 111 -6.09 19.61 15.13
N LYS A 112 -5.32 20.70 15.21
CA LYS A 112 -4.27 21.00 14.21
C LYS A 112 -3.14 19.95 14.22
N PHE A 113 -2.91 19.30 15.35
CA PHE A 113 -1.89 18.26 15.51
C PHE A 113 -2.38 16.86 15.17
N PHE A 114 -3.68 16.66 14.98
CA PHE A 114 -4.26 15.35 14.73
C PHE A 114 -3.63 14.65 13.50
N ILE A 115 -3.65 15.31 12.32
CA ILE A 115 -3.09 14.76 11.10
C ILE A 115 -1.57 14.57 11.20
N PRO A 116 -0.76 15.60 11.56
CA PRO A 116 0.70 15.45 11.56
C PRO A 116 1.19 14.41 12.57
N VAL A 117 0.65 14.37 13.78
CA VAL A 117 1.10 13.41 14.79
C VAL A 117 0.74 11.99 14.39
N THR A 118 -0.50 11.75 13.98
CA THR A 118 -0.95 10.39 13.63
C THR A 118 -0.27 9.88 12.37
N MET A 119 -0.13 10.70 11.32
CA MET A 119 0.61 10.30 10.11
C MET A 119 2.08 10.03 10.40
N THR A 120 2.73 10.82 11.26
CA THR A 120 4.13 10.59 11.64
C THR A 120 4.29 9.26 12.38
N LEU A 121 3.36 8.88 13.26
CA LEU A 121 3.37 7.58 13.93
C LEU A 121 3.28 6.42 12.93
N PHE A 122 2.38 6.50 11.95
CA PHE A 122 2.31 5.52 10.87
C PHE A 122 3.57 5.53 10.00
N SER A 123 4.16 6.69 9.77
CA SER A 123 5.40 6.83 9.01
C SER A 123 6.58 6.15 9.71
N ILE A 124 6.69 6.29 11.03
CA ILE A 124 7.69 5.53 11.80
C ILE A 124 7.46 4.03 11.61
N GLY A 125 6.21 3.56 11.68
CA GLY A 125 5.87 2.17 11.42
C GLY A 125 6.29 1.68 10.04
N GLY A 126 6.04 2.47 8.99
CA GLY A 126 6.49 2.17 7.64
C GLY A 126 8.01 2.14 7.48
N ALA A 127 8.71 3.08 8.11
CA ALA A 127 10.16 3.24 8.00
C ALA A 127 10.95 2.14 8.73
N VAL A 128 10.45 1.66 9.86
CA VAL A 128 11.17 0.74 10.75
C VAL A 128 10.86 -0.72 10.44
N PHE A 129 9.59 -1.07 10.30
CA PHE A 129 9.16 -2.47 10.10
C PHE A 129 8.31 -2.69 8.85
N GLY A 130 8.33 -1.75 7.90
CA GLY A 130 7.72 -1.93 6.60
C GLY A 130 6.20 -2.07 6.63
N MET A 131 5.53 -1.29 7.51
CA MET A 131 4.08 -1.30 7.64
C MET A 131 3.43 -0.92 6.29
N ALA A 132 2.72 -1.85 5.67
CA ALA A 132 1.93 -1.64 4.48
C ALA A 132 0.53 -2.25 4.67
N GLU A 133 0.41 -3.58 4.58
CA GLU A 133 -0.84 -4.32 4.78
C GLU A 133 -1.41 -4.11 6.18
N SER A 134 -0.56 -4.05 7.20
CA SER A 134 -0.96 -3.81 8.60
C SER A 134 -1.57 -2.43 8.85
N ALA A 135 -1.40 -1.47 7.93
CA ALA A 135 -2.08 -0.17 8.00
C ALA A 135 -3.54 -0.21 7.55
N MET A 136 -3.94 -1.21 6.76
CA MET A 136 -5.30 -1.31 6.18
C MET A 136 -6.43 -1.24 7.22
N PRO A 137 -6.39 -2.00 8.34
CA PRO A 137 -7.49 -2.01 9.30
C PRO A 137 -7.75 -0.64 9.93
N PHE A 138 -6.72 0.18 10.05
CA PHE A 138 -6.83 1.51 10.65
C PHE A 138 -7.68 2.47 9.80
N VAL A 139 -7.79 2.24 8.49
CA VAL A 139 -8.64 3.04 7.59
C VAL A 139 -10.08 3.09 8.08
N LEU A 140 -10.60 1.95 8.56
CA LEU A 140 -11.96 1.82 9.07
C LEU A 140 -12.20 2.63 10.37
N ILE A 141 -11.14 2.96 11.09
CA ILE A 141 -11.19 3.80 12.30
C ILE A 141 -11.04 5.28 11.94
N PHE A 142 -10.05 5.59 11.09
CA PHE A 142 -9.69 6.97 10.81
C PHE A 142 -10.68 7.68 9.90
N ILE A 143 -11.44 6.96 9.07
CA ILE A 143 -12.51 7.58 8.25
C ILE A 143 -13.62 8.18 9.13
N PRO A 144 -14.33 7.43 10.01
CA PRO A 144 -15.36 8.02 10.86
C PRO A 144 -14.79 9.11 11.77
N LEU A 145 -13.57 8.95 12.26
CA LEU A 145 -12.90 9.98 13.08
C LEU A 145 -12.63 11.26 12.27
N ALA A 146 -12.10 11.16 11.06
CA ALA A 146 -11.87 12.32 10.20
C ALA A 146 -13.18 13.04 9.85
N LEU A 147 -14.24 12.28 9.50
CA LEU A 147 -15.56 12.83 9.21
C LEU A 147 -16.15 13.59 10.41
N SER A 148 -15.98 13.07 11.64
CA SER A 148 -16.45 13.73 12.87
C SER A 148 -15.69 15.02 13.17
N LEU A 149 -14.43 15.14 12.73
CA LEU A 149 -13.59 16.33 12.88
C LEU A 149 -13.79 17.36 11.76
N GLY A 150 -14.73 17.10 10.83
CA GLY A 150 -15.05 17.99 9.70
C GLY A 150 -14.16 17.80 8.47
N TYR A 151 -13.30 16.77 8.47
CA TYR A 151 -12.51 16.34 7.30
C TYR A 151 -13.36 15.42 6.39
N ASP A 152 -12.77 14.90 5.33
CA ASP A 152 -13.37 13.93 4.41
C ASP A 152 -12.78 12.52 4.57
N SER A 153 -13.38 11.56 3.86
CA SER A 153 -12.89 10.18 3.85
C SER A 153 -11.53 10.04 3.18
N ILE A 154 -11.16 10.92 2.24
CA ILE A 154 -9.80 10.93 1.67
C ILE A 154 -8.78 11.25 2.75
N THR A 155 -9.01 12.28 3.56
CA THR A 155 -8.16 12.61 4.71
C THR A 155 -8.07 11.45 5.69
N GLY A 156 -9.23 10.85 6.06
CA GLY A 156 -9.26 9.70 6.97
C GLY A 156 -8.47 8.48 6.44
N THR A 157 -8.58 8.19 5.16
CA THR A 157 -7.84 7.11 4.49
C THR A 157 -6.34 7.43 4.42
N SER A 158 -6.00 8.68 4.12
CA SER A 158 -4.60 9.12 3.97
C SER A 158 -3.80 9.01 5.26
N ILE A 159 -4.42 9.22 6.42
CA ILE A 159 -3.69 9.19 7.70
C ILE A 159 -2.93 7.87 7.90
N PRO A 160 -3.55 6.69 7.94
CA PRO A 160 -2.81 5.44 8.07
C PRO A 160 -2.07 5.07 6.79
N PHE A 161 -2.67 5.23 5.63
CA PHE A 161 -2.13 4.71 4.38
C PHE A 161 -0.95 5.52 3.85
N LEU A 162 -1.12 6.85 3.64
CA LEU A 162 -0.01 7.69 3.20
C LEU A 162 1.00 7.94 4.33
N GLY A 163 0.56 7.93 5.59
CA GLY A 163 1.48 7.92 6.71
C GLY A 163 2.46 6.74 6.61
N ALA A 164 1.94 5.51 6.54
CA ALA A 164 2.76 4.31 6.39
C ALA A 164 3.60 4.33 5.10
N ALA A 165 3.02 4.76 3.96
CA ALA A 165 3.71 4.85 2.68
C ALA A 165 4.89 5.83 2.71
N ALA A 166 4.76 6.97 3.42
CA ALA A 166 5.86 7.92 3.59
C ALA A 166 7.07 7.28 4.27
N GLY A 167 6.81 6.50 5.33
CA GLY A 167 7.83 5.76 6.04
C GLY A 167 8.42 4.62 5.21
N PHE A 168 7.57 3.86 4.58
CA PHE A 168 7.94 2.73 3.73
C PHE A 168 8.88 3.17 2.58
N ALA A 169 8.64 4.32 1.97
CA ALA A 169 9.50 4.88 0.93
C ALA A 169 10.85 5.36 1.47
N GLY A 170 10.88 5.94 2.68
CA GLY A 170 12.13 6.30 3.35
C GLY A 170 12.95 5.10 3.82
N ALA A 171 12.29 4.01 4.18
CA ALA A 171 12.83 2.67 4.48
C ALA A 171 14.11 2.69 5.33
N ILE A 172 14.11 3.37 6.48
CA ILE A 172 15.31 3.52 7.32
C ILE A 172 15.87 2.17 7.74
N LEU A 173 15.00 1.32 8.29
CA LEU A 173 15.31 -0.03 8.80
C LEU A 173 14.37 -1.11 8.24
N ASN A 174 13.66 -0.83 7.14
CA ASN A 174 12.67 -1.74 6.59
C ASN A 174 13.32 -3.06 6.13
N PRO A 175 13.04 -4.19 6.81
CA PRO A 175 13.68 -5.46 6.49
C PRO A 175 13.13 -6.10 5.21
N PHE A 176 11.94 -5.71 4.76
CA PHE A 176 11.23 -6.34 3.64
C PHE A 176 11.59 -5.72 2.28
N THR A 177 12.15 -4.51 2.27
CA THR A 177 12.59 -3.83 1.04
C THR A 177 14.08 -3.56 1.06
N VAL A 178 14.52 -2.49 1.76
CA VAL A 178 15.94 -2.10 1.77
C VAL A 178 16.85 -3.20 2.32
N GLY A 179 16.44 -3.90 3.38
CA GLY A 179 17.24 -5.00 3.95
C GLY A 179 17.46 -6.13 2.93
N ILE A 180 16.42 -6.52 2.18
CA ILE A 180 16.53 -7.54 1.14
C ILE A 180 17.34 -7.03 -0.04
N ALA A 181 17.08 -5.82 -0.52
CA ALA A 181 17.78 -5.23 -1.65
C ALA A 181 19.29 -5.09 -1.36
N GLN A 182 19.66 -4.62 -0.16
CA GLN A 182 21.06 -4.55 0.28
C GLN A 182 21.71 -5.92 0.40
N SER A 183 21.01 -6.91 0.99
CA SER A 183 21.51 -8.28 1.08
C SER A 183 21.82 -8.88 -0.29
N ILE A 184 20.94 -8.67 -1.28
CA ILE A 184 21.16 -9.16 -2.65
C ILE A 184 22.29 -8.39 -3.35
N SER A 185 22.42 -7.10 -3.04
CA SER A 185 23.47 -6.22 -3.59
C SER A 185 24.81 -6.37 -2.88
N GLU A 186 24.95 -7.32 -1.94
CA GLU A 186 26.17 -7.55 -1.16
C GLU A 186 26.63 -6.33 -0.36
N LEU A 187 25.69 -5.52 0.10
CA LEU A 187 25.92 -4.35 0.95
C LEU A 187 25.72 -4.69 2.43
N THR A 188 26.41 -3.95 3.30
CA THR A 188 26.15 -4.01 4.74
C THR A 188 24.68 -3.61 5.00
N LEU A 189 23.96 -4.44 5.77
CA LEU A 189 22.56 -4.19 6.08
C LEU A 189 22.41 -2.82 6.76
N TYR A 190 21.45 -2.07 6.25
CA TYR A 190 21.08 -0.73 6.71
C TYR A 190 22.19 0.34 6.57
N SER A 191 23.30 0.08 5.85
CA SER A 191 24.28 1.12 5.48
C SER A 191 23.62 2.26 4.72
N GLY A 192 24.21 3.45 4.73
CA GLY A 192 23.66 4.65 4.10
C GLY A 192 22.38 5.17 4.77
N PHE A 193 22.20 4.87 6.04
CA PHE A 193 21.02 5.20 6.85
C PHE A 193 20.81 6.72 6.96
N GLU A 194 21.86 7.52 7.00
CA GLU A 194 21.80 8.98 7.18
C GLU A 194 21.03 9.66 6.03
N PHE A 195 21.34 9.28 4.80
CA PHE A 195 20.64 9.82 3.64
C PHE A 195 19.19 9.34 3.58
N ARG A 196 18.91 8.06 3.94
CA ARG A 196 17.55 7.56 4.05
C ARG A 196 16.74 8.23 5.17
N LEU A 197 17.38 8.63 6.26
CA LEU A 197 16.73 9.42 7.31
C LEU A 197 16.26 10.79 6.77
N LEU A 198 17.10 11.46 5.98
CA LEU A 198 16.73 12.72 5.32
C LEU A 198 15.54 12.47 4.35
N ILE A 199 15.59 11.41 3.55
CA ILE A 199 14.52 11.03 2.63
C ILE A 199 13.22 10.73 3.38
N TRP A 200 13.30 10.02 4.50
CA TRP A 200 12.16 9.74 5.36
C TRP A 200 11.51 11.01 5.90
N VAL A 201 12.31 11.94 6.42
CA VAL A 201 11.81 13.25 6.90
C VAL A 201 11.15 14.01 5.76
N LEU A 202 11.80 14.11 4.60
CA LEU A 202 11.27 14.79 3.42
C LEU A 202 9.95 14.16 2.95
N SER A 203 9.90 12.84 2.84
CA SER A 203 8.71 12.08 2.44
C SER A 203 7.56 12.30 3.42
N THR A 204 7.84 12.19 4.72
CA THR A 204 6.84 12.37 5.78
C THR A 204 6.29 13.80 5.80
N VAL A 205 7.17 14.79 5.81
CA VAL A 205 6.77 16.21 5.81
C VAL A 205 5.95 16.56 4.57
N SER A 206 6.36 16.07 3.40
CA SER A 206 5.65 16.32 2.14
C SER A 206 4.25 15.71 2.13
N MET A 207 4.11 14.43 2.53
CA MET A 207 2.82 13.76 2.58
C MET A 207 1.90 14.36 3.65
N VAL A 208 2.42 14.63 4.85
CA VAL A 208 1.67 15.31 5.92
C VAL A 208 1.19 16.68 5.46
N SER A 209 2.06 17.49 4.85
CA SER A 209 1.72 18.83 4.36
C SER A 209 0.65 18.78 3.29
N PHE A 210 0.73 17.83 2.36
CA PHE A 210 -0.27 17.65 1.32
C PHE A 210 -1.64 17.26 1.89
N VAL A 211 -1.69 16.32 2.82
CA VAL A 211 -2.94 15.89 3.47
C VAL A 211 -3.51 17.01 4.34
N MET A 212 -2.68 17.74 5.08
CA MET A 212 -3.11 18.92 5.85
C MET A 212 -3.67 20.02 4.97
N TRP A 213 -3.02 20.31 3.84
CA TRP A 213 -3.49 21.28 2.86
C TRP A 213 -4.86 20.89 2.33
N HIS A 214 -5.03 19.62 1.89
CA HIS A 214 -6.31 19.10 1.43
C HIS A 214 -7.37 19.17 2.53
N GLY A 215 -7.08 18.62 3.71
CA GLY A 215 -8.01 18.59 4.83
C GLY A 215 -8.44 19.98 5.29
N SER A 216 -7.54 20.96 5.26
CA SER A 216 -7.87 22.34 5.61
C SER A 216 -8.80 23.02 4.60
N ARG A 217 -8.67 22.69 3.30
CA ARG A 217 -9.57 23.16 2.23
C ARG A 217 -10.96 22.54 2.35
N VAL A 218 -11.03 21.22 2.51
CA VAL A 218 -12.28 20.48 2.68
C VAL A 218 -13.04 20.92 3.94
N ARG A 219 -12.31 21.20 5.01
CA ARG A 219 -12.92 21.70 6.24
C ARG A 219 -13.56 23.09 6.09
N LYS A 220 -12.99 23.96 5.23
CA LYS A 220 -13.57 25.28 4.92
C LYS A 220 -14.77 25.16 3.97
N ASP A 221 -14.66 24.31 2.98
CA ASP A 221 -15.73 24.01 2.02
C ASP A 221 -15.74 22.51 1.71
N PRO A 222 -16.65 21.73 2.31
CA PRO A 222 -16.76 20.30 2.09
C PRO A 222 -16.98 19.89 0.63
N ARG A 223 -17.55 20.78 -0.21
CA ARG A 223 -17.80 20.52 -1.63
C ARG A 223 -16.52 20.37 -2.45
N LEU A 224 -15.36 20.81 -1.91
CA LEU A 224 -14.05 20.63 -2.54
C LEU A 224 -13.52 19.21 -2.42
N SER A 225 -14.17 18.34 -1.63
CA SER A 225 -13.82 16.93 -1.53
C SER A 225 -14.22 16.17 -2.80
N PRO A 226 -13.31 15.40 -3.43
CA PRO A 226 -13.66 14.52 -4.55
C PRO A 226 -14.71 13.46 -4.20
N VAL A 227 -14.90 13.18 -2.91
CA VAL A 227 -15.82 12.15 -2.38
C VAL A 227 -17.00 12.76 -1.58
N TYR A 228 -17.30 14.03 -1.83
CA TYR A 228 -18.33 14.77 -1.08
C TYR A 228 -19.67 14.02 -0.98
N ASP A 229 -20.18 13.51 -2.12
CA ASP A 229 -21.47 12.80 -2.15
C ASP A 229 -21.47 11.55 -1.29
N LEU A 230 -20.36 10.76 -1.36
CA LEU A 230 -20.18 9.56 -0.54
C LEU A 230 -20.09 9.90 0.95
N ASP A 231 -19.47 11.01 1.28
CA ASP A 231 -19.29 11.43 2.67
C ASP A 231 -20.55 12.01 3.29
N GLN A 232 -21.46 12.58 2.49
CA GLN A 232 -22.79 12.96 2.98
C GLN A 232 -23.58 11.76 3.47
N GLU A 233 -23.63 10.67 2.69
CA GLU A 233 -24.29 9.43 3.11
C GLU A 233 -23.66 8.82 4.37
N ARG A 234 -22.33 8.88 4.49
CA ARG A 234 -21.62 8.39 5.67
C ARG A 234 -21.91 9.20 6.91
N ARG A 235 -21.90 10.52 6.80
CA ARG A 235 -22.23 11.43 7.91
C ARG A 235 -23.65 11.20 8.40
N ALA A 236 -24.61 11.00 7.50
CA ALA A 236 -25.99 10.68 7.86
C ALA A 236 -26.09 9.36 8.65
N LYS A 237 -25.33 8.32 8.26
CA LYS A 237 -25.30 7.03 8.97
C LYS A 237 -24.58 7.09 10.32
N LEU A 238 -23.59 7.96 10.47
CA LEU A 238 -22.83 8.12 11.71
C LEU A 238 -23.57 8.94 12.78
N HIS A 239 -24.76 9.47 12.49
CA HIS A 239 -25.55 10.35 13.39
C HIS A 239 -24.70 11.48 14.00
N ILE A 240 -23.74 12.02 13.24
CA ILE A 240 -22.80 13.06 13.71
C ILE A 240 -23.52 14.38 14.05
N ASN A 241 -24.80 14.51 13.68
CA ASN A 241 -25.63 15.70 13.94
C ASN A 241 -26.33 15.70 15.28
N GLY A 242 -26.13 14.69 16.14
CA GLY A 242 -26.70 14.63 17.47
C GLY A 242 -25.88 15.41 18.50
N THR A 243 -26.50 16.38 19.14
CA THR A 243 -25.90 17.25 20.17
C THR A 243 -25.66 16.56 21.51
N GLU A 244 -26.11 15.33 21.69
CA GLU A 244 -25.91 14.55 22.90
C GLU A 244 -24.82 13.50 22.73
N ALA A 245 -23.75 13.60 23.52
CA ALA A 245 -22.74 12.57 23.61
C ALA A 245 -23.39 11.29 24.16
N ALA A 246 -23.40 10.21 23.37
CA ALA A 246 -23.91 8.93 23.82
C ALA A 246 -23.16 8.48 25.08
N ASN A 247 -23.92 7.93 26.05
CA ASN A 247 -23.35 7.50 27.32
C ASN A 247 -22.31 6.42 27.14
N PHE A 248 -21.10 6.65 27.65
CA PHE A 248 -19.99 5.71 27.65
C PHE A 248 -20.26 4.58 28.66
N THR A 249 -20.73 3.44 28.20
CA THR A 249 -20.97 2.28 29.08
C THR A 249 -19.65 1.55 29.40
N TRP A 250 -19.70 0.72 30.49
CA TRP A 250 -18.56 -0.13 30.86
C TRP A 250 -18.16 -1.10 29.71
N ASN A 251 -19.17 -1.62 28.99
CA ASN A 251 -18.93 -2.51 27.85
C ASN A 251 -18.16 -1.81 26.74
N HIS A 252 -18.50 -0.55 26.43
CA HIS A 252 -17.75 0.23 25.43
C HIS A 252 -16.29 0.43 25.85
N LYS A 253 -16.04 0.71 27.15
CA LYS A 253 -14.67 0.84 27.68
C LYS A 253 -13.89 -0.47 27.56
N LEU A 254 -14.53 -1.60 27.87
CA LEU A 254 -13.92 -2.91 27.77
C LEU A 254 -13.56 -3.26 26.31
N VAL A 255 -14.48 -3.01 25.35
CA VAL A 255 -14.22 -3.21 23.92
C VAL A 255 -13.03 -2.38 23.46
N LEU A 256 -12.97 -1.10 23.83
CA LEU A 256 -11.86 -0.23 23.45
C LEU A 256 -10.53 -0.63 24.11
N MET A 257 -10.57 -1.10 25.34
CA MET A 257 -9.39 -1.60 26.03
C MET A 257 -8.86 -2.87 25.36
N LEU A 258 -9.72 -3.82 25.01
CA LEU A 258 -9.36 -5.03 24.27
C LEU A 258 -8.78 -4.69 22.92
N PHE A 259 -9.42 -3.76 22.20
CA PHE A 259 -8.93 -3.30 20.90
C PHE A 259 -7.59 -2.58 21.03
N GLY A 260 -7.41 -1.70 22.01
CA GLY A 260 -6.15 -1.02 22.27
C GLY A 260 -5.02 -1.99 22.63
N MET A 261 -5.28 -2.98 23.49
CA MET A 261 -4.32 -4.04 23.81
C MET A 261 -3.94 -4.85 22.56
N ALA A 262 -4.91 -5.14 21.68
CA ALA A 262 -4.64 -5.84 20.43
C ALA A 262 -3.74 -5.02 19.51
N MET A 263 -3.87 -3.68 19.47
CA MET A 263 -2.99 -2.81 18.69
C MET A 263 -1.56 -2.83 19.25
N LEU A 264 -1.40 -2.81 20.57
CA LEU A 264 -0.07 -2.96 21.19
C LEU A 264 0.51 -4.35 20.91
N PHE A 265 -0.30 -5.40 20.94
CA PHE A 265 0.12 -6.76 20.64
C PHE A 265 0.45 -6.96 19.15
N LEU A 266 -0.26 -6.26 18.24
CA LEU A 266 0.09 -6.18 16.82
C LEU A 266 1.50 -5.60 16.64
N ILE A 267 1.77 -4.45 17.24
CA ILE A 267 3.09 -3.79 17.15
C ILE A 267 4.18 -4.72 17.69
N TYR A 268 3.96 -5.31 18.85
CA TYR A 268 4.90 -6.26 19.45
C TYR A 268 5.10 -7.51 18.57
N GLY A 269 4.03 -8.09 18.04
CA GLY A 269 4.07 -9.26 17.17
C GLY A 269 4.85 -9.01 15.87
N VAL A 270 4.65 -7.84 15.26
CA VAL A 270 5.40 -7.44 14.06
C VAL A 270 6.88 -7.24 14.38
N LEU A 271 7.21 -6.53 15.47
CA LEU A 271 8.60 -6.21 15.84
C LEU A 271 9.36 -7.42 16.38
N ALA A 272 8.75 -8.22 17.26
CA ALA A 272 9.45 -9.32 17.94
C ALA A 272 9.41 -10.65 17.17
N PHE A 273 8.35 -10.91 16.41
CA PHE A 273 8.11 -12.20 15.75
C PHE A 273 7.99 -12.11 14.23
N GLY A 274 8.07 -10.89 13.64
CA GLY A 274 7.95 -10.70 12.20
C GLY A 274 6.56 -11.07 11.65
N TRP A 275 5.50 -10.83 12.42
CA TRP A 275 4.13 -11.12 12.00
C TRP A 275 3.79 -10.44 10.69
N PHE A 276 3.11 -11.18 9.83
CA PHE A 276 2.66 -10.74 8.53
C PHE A 276 1.15 -10.97 8.35
N ILE A 277 0.65 -11.01 7.14
CA ILE A 277 -0.79 -11.04 6.81
C ILE A 277 -1.57 -12.09 7.61
N ASN A 278 -1.04 -13.31 7.74
CA ASN A 278 -1.76 -14.43 8.38
C ASN A 278 -1.94 -14.22 9.88
N GLU A 279 -0.85 -13.88 10.58
CA GLU A 279 -0.85 -13.66 12.03
C GLU A 279 -1.66 -12.42 12.39
N ILE A 280 -1.55 -11.36 11.59
CA ILE A 280 -2.34 -10.14 11.75
C ILE A 280 -3.83 -10.44 11.55
N GLY A 281 -4.18 -11.20 10.51
CA GLY A 281 -5.54 -11.64 10.26
C GLY A 281 -6.11 -12.46 11.42
N ALA A 282 -5.34 -13.40 11.95
CA ALA A 282 -5.72 -14.21 13.11
C ALA A 282 -5.92 -13.35 14.37
N LEU A 283 -5.04 -12.38 14.62
CA LEU A 283 -5.21 -11.42 15.72
C LEU A 283 -6.54 -10.66 15.61
N PHE A 284 -6.83 -10.08 14.43
CA PHE A 284 -8.06 -9.31 14.26
C PHE A 284 -9.32 -10.18 14.38
N LEU A 285 -9.27 -11.43 13.89
CA LEU A 285 -10.37 -12.38 14.08
C LEU A 285 -10.61 -12.63 15.57
N GLY A 286 -9.56 -12.94 16.33
CA GLY A 286 -9.64 -13.13 17.79
C GLY A 286 -10.17 -11.92 18.52
N VAL A 287 -9.67 -10.73 18.16
CA VAL A 287 -10.12 -9.45 18.74
C VAL A 287 -11.58 -9.16 18.40
N GLY A 288 -12.00 -9.40 17.15
CA GLY A 288 -13.39 -9.25 16.72
C GLY A 288 -14.34 -10.10 17.58
N ILE A 289 -13.96 -11.38 17.82
CA ILE A 289 -14.71 -12.30 18.68
C ILE A 289 -14.72 -11.79 20.14
N ALA A 290 -13.56 -11.45 20.70
CA ALA A 290 -13.45 -10.98 22.08
C ALA A 290 -14.24 -9.67 22.31
N CYS A 291 -14.15 -8.71 21.38
CA CYS A 291 -14.92 -7.48 21.42
C CYS A 291 -16.42 -7.71 21.27
N GLY A 292 -16.84 -8.67 20.43
CA GLY A 292 -18.24 -9.07 20.31
C GLY A 292 -18.83 -9.56 21.63
N PHE A 293 -18.12 -10.43 22.34
CA PHE A 293 -18.52 -10.89 23.68
C PHE A 293 -18.52 -9.75 24.71
N ALA A 294 -17.48 -8.91 24.74
CA ALA A 294 -17.39 -7.75 25.63
C ALA A 294 -18.52 -6.74 25.38
N GLY A 295 -18.93 -6.57 24.11
CA GLY A 295 -20.08 -5.77 23.69
C GLY A 295 -21.44 -6.44 23.92
N ARG A 296 -21.45 -7.67 24.46
CA ARG A 296 -22.66 -8.47 24.71
C ARG A 296 -23.46 -8.83 23.49
N LEU A 297 -22.81 -8.97 22.33
CA LEU A 297 -23.46 -9.49 21.13
C LEU A 297 -23.71 -11.00 21.26
N LYS A 298 -24.86 -11.46 20.78
CA LYS A 298 -25.15 -12.89 20.68
C LYS A 298 -24.32 -13.52 19.54
N LEU A 299 -23.97 -14.81 19.65
CA LEU A 299 -23.18 -15.52 18.62
C LEU A 299 -23.78 -15.38 17.21
N GLY A 300 -25.10 -15.49 17.08
CA GLY A 300 -25.76 -15.30 15.79
C GLY A 300 -25.62 -13.86 15.23
N GLN A 301 -25.63 -12.85 16.10
CA GLN A 301 -25.39 -11.47 15.71
C GLN A 301 -23.95 -11.27 15.25
N MET A 302 -22.98 -11.83 16.00
CA MET A 302 -21.56 -11.77 15.63
C MET A 302 -21.30 -12.42 14.26
N ALA A 303 -21.90 -13.59 14.00
CA ALA A 303 -21.78 -14.29 12.73
C ALA A 303 -22.38 -13.47 11.57
N GLU A 304 -23.55 -12.86 11.78
CA GLU A 304 -24.20 -12.04 10.75
C GLU A 304 -23.44 -10.73 10.52
N SER A 305 -22.91 -10.08 11.56
CA SER A 305 -22.04 -8.91 11.46
C SER A 305 -20.76 -9.25 10.70
N PHE A 306 -20.12 -10.35 11.03
CA PHE A 306 -18.91 -10.82 10.32
C PHE A 306 -19.19 -11.05 8.83
N LYS A 307 -20.28 -11.76 8.52
CA LYS A 307 -20.70 -12.00 7.13
C LYS A 307 -20.95 -10.69 6.37
N LYS A 308 -21.64 -9.73 6.99
CA LYS A 308 -21.87 -8.39 6.42
C LYS A 308 -20.56 -7.67 6.11
N GLY A 309 -19.61 -7.68 7.04
CA GLY A 309 -18.29 -7.05 6.87
C GLY A 309 -17.50 -7.71 5.73
N ALA A 310 -17.48 -9.05 5.66
CA ALA A 310 -16.85 -9.79 4.58
C ALA A 310 -17.53 -9.52 3.23
N GLN A 311 -18.86 -9.46 3.17
CA GLN A 311 -19.60 -9.10 1.95
C GLN A 311 -19.21 -7.72 1.41
N GLY A 312 -18.94 -6.75 2.29
CA GLY A 312 -18.46 -5.43 1.91
C GLY A 312 -17.11 -5.45 1.16
N MET A 313 -16.34 -6.52 1.30
CA MET A 313 -15.01 -6.67 0.68
C MET A 313 -15.04 -7.41 -0.67
N ILE A 314 -16.18 -7.94 -1.13
CA ILE A 314 -16.27 -8.73 -2.38
C ILE A 314 -15.77 -7.94 -3.58
N GLY A 315 -16.22 -6.68 -3.75
CA GLY A 315 -15.79 -5.85 -4.87
C GLY A 315 -14.28 -5.62 -4.91
N VAL A 316 -13.66 -5.46 -3.74
CA VAL A 316 -12.21 -5.30 -3.60
C VAL A 316 -11.47 -6.59 -3.93
N ALA A 317 -11.96 -7.73 -3.43
CA ALA A 317 -11.40 -9.05 -3.73
C ALA A 317 -11.39 -9.31 -5.25
N LEU A 318 -12.49 -8.98 -5.94
CA LEU A 318 -12.57 -9.09 -7.41
C LEU A 318 -11.50 -8.23 -8.10
N ILE A 319 -11.35 -6.98 -7.68
CA ILE A 319 -10.36 -6.06 -8.24
C ILE A 319 -8.94 -6.61 -8.04
N ILE A 320 -8.59 -7.08 -6.84
CA ILE A 320 -7.26 -7.62 -6.52
C ILE A 320 -6.96 -8.87 -7.34
N GLY A 321 -7.91 -9.81 -7.44
CA GLY A 321 -7.74 -11.02 -8.24
C GLY A 321 -7.54 -10.71 -9.73
N CYS A 322 -8.34 -9.80 -10.29
CA CYS A 322 -8.18 -9.35 -11.67
C CYS A 322 -6.88 -8.57 -11.91
N ALA A 323 -6.46 -7.72 -10.97
CA ALA A 323 -5.19 -7.01 -11.07
C ALA A 323 -3.99 -7.97 -11.08
N ARG A 324 -4.05 -9.04 -10.28
CA ARG A 324 -3.02 -10.08 -10.26
C ARG A 324 -2.95 -10.86 -11.57
N ALA A 325 -4.05 -10.94 -12.32
CA ALA A 325 -4.08 -11.57 -13.64
C ALA A 325 -3.11 -10.91 -14.64
N ILE A 326 -2.80 -9.61 -14.48
CA ILE A 326 -1.81 -8.91 -15.30
C ILE A 326 -0.44 -9.59 -15.19
N LEU A 327 -0.01 -9.86 -13.96
CA LEU A 327 1.26 -10.56 -13.69
C LEU A 327 1.22 -12.01 -14.21
N VAL A 328 0.08 -12.70 -14.06
CA VAL A 328 -0.10 -14.06 -14.58
C VAL A 328 0.14 -14.09 -16.09
N ILE A 329 -0.52 -13.21 -16.85
CA ILE A 329 -0.36 -13.11 -18.30
C ILE A 329 1.07 -12.77 -18.70
N ALA A 330 1.72 -11.83 -17.99
CA ALA A 330 3.09 -11.43 -18.28
C ALA A 330 4.09 -12.57 -18.04
N ASN A 331 3.90 -13.36 -16.97
CA ASN A 331 4.74 -14.51 -16.66
C ASN A 331 4.47 -15.69 -17.62
N ASP A 332 3.20 -16.07 -17.81
CA ASP A 332 2.84 -17.18 -18.69
C ASP A 332 3.24 -16.88 -20.16
N GLY A 333 3.20 -15.60 -20.56
CA GLY A 333 3.65 -15.13 -21.88
C GLY A 333 5.15 -14.93 -22.01
N LYS A 334 5.96 -15.20 -20.95
CA LYS A 334 7.43 -15.08 -20.94
C LYS A 334 7.95 -13.67 -21.29
N ILE A 335 7.14 -12.62 -21.02
CA ILE A 335 7.53 -11.24 -21.39
C ILE A 335 8.13 -10.44 -20.22
N LEU A 336 7.95 -10.89 -18.98
CA LEU A 336 8.44 -10.15 -17.81
C LEU A 336 9.98 -10.05 -17.79
N ASP A 337 10.66 -11.16 -18.04
CA ASP A 337 12.13 -11.20 -18.09
C ASP A 337 12.67 -10.46 -19.31
N VAL A 338 11.94 -10.46 -20.44
CA VAL A 338 12.27 -9.66 -21.63
C VAL A 338 12.21 -8.16 -21.33
N MET A 339 11.17 -7.74 -20.61
CA MET A 339 11.06 -6.33 -20.18
C MET A 339 12.25 -5.93 -19.30
N LEU A 340 12.59 -6.77 -18.32
CA LEU A 340 13.73 -6.52 -17.44
C LEU A 340 15.05 -6.46 -18.23
N TYR A 341 15.27 -7.37 -19.17
CA TYR A 341 16.45 -7.40 -20.03
C TYR A 341 16.58 -6.12 -20.87
N ASN A 342 15.51 -5.74 -21.58
CA ASN A 342 15.52 -4.54 -22.41
C ASN A 342 15.69 -3.25 -21.61
N LEU A 343 15.00 -3.13 -20.48
CA LEU A 343 15.12 -1.98 -19.58
C LEU A 343 16.53 -1.87 -18.97
N SER A 344 17.16 -2.99 -18.60
CA SER A 344 18.54 -2.98 -18.13
C SER A 344 19.52 -2.59 -19.23
N GLY A 345 19.26 -2.97 -20.49
CA GLY A 345 20.01 -2.53 -21.66
C GLY A 345 19.95 -1.00 -21.86
N VAL A 346 18.81 -0.38 -21.64
CA VAL A 346 18.69 1.08 -21.66
C VAL A 346 19.58 1.73 -20.61
N VAL A 347 19.54 1.20 -19.37
CA VAL A 347 20.37 1.70 -18.26
C VAL A 347 21.86 1.61 -18.58
N ALA A 348 22.30 0.53 -19.21
CA ALA A 348 23.72 0.29 -19.56
C ALA A 348 24.28 1.33 -20.56
N ASN A 349 23.44 1.97 -21.36
CA ASN A 349 23.85 2.82 -22.48
C ASN A 349 23.72 4.34 -22.19
N VAL A 350 23.40 4.75 -20.97
CA VAL A 350 23.27 6.17 -20.60
C VAL A 350 24.41 6.63 -19.68
N HIS A 351 24.65 7.95 -19.65
CA HIS A 351 25.65 8.55 -18.75
C HIS A 351 25.33 8.20 -17.27
N PRO A 352 26.33 7.95 -16.39
CA PRO A 352 26.13 7.48 -15.02
C PRO A 352 25.08 8.23 -14.18
N ILE A 353 25.03 9.57 -14.29
CA ILE A 353 24.02 10.36 -13.56
C ILE A 353 22.60 10.01 -13.99
N PHE A 354 22.38 9.71 -15.28
CA PHE A 354 21.10 9.30 -15.83
C PHE A 354 20.83 7.80 -15.64
N ALA A 355 21.86 7.00 -15.40
CA ALA A 355 21.71 5.58 -15.14
C ALA A 355 20.92 5.31 -13.85
N ALA A 356 21.21 6.05 -12.76
CA ALA A 356 20.45 5.96 -11.51
C ALA A 356 18.97 6.33 -11.73
N GLN A 357 18.71 7.37 -12.52
CA GLN A 357 17.34 7.80 -12.85
C GLN A 357 16.64 6.78 -13.77
N ALA A 358 17.35 6.22 -14.75
CA ALA A 358 16.82 5.16 -15.60
C ALA A 358 16.51 3.88 -14.81
N MET A 359 17.36 3.52 -13.83
CA MET A 359 17.06 2.44 -12.89
C MET A 359 15.76 2.71 -12.12
N PHE A 360 15.56 3.91 -11.61
CA PHE A 360 14.32 4.29 -10.93
C PHE A 360 13.10 4.13 -11.85
N VAL A 361 13.16 4.63 -13.06
CA VAL A 361 12.06 4.46 -14.05
C VAL A 361 11.80 2.98 -14.33
N THR A 362 12.87 2.18 -14.49
CA THR A 362 12.77 0.73 -14.65
C THR A 362 12.05 0.09 -13.46
N GLN A 363 12.42 0.45 -12.24
CA GLN A 363 11.76 -0.07 -11.04
C GLN A 363 10.28 0.33 -10.98
N CYS A 364 9.93 1.55 -11.39
CA CYS A 364 8.53 1.98 -11.50
C CYS A 364 7.72 1.14 -12.49
N ILE A 365 8.30 0.82 -13.65
CA ILE A 365 7.66 -0.02 -14.67
C ILE A 365 7.49 -1.44 -14.17
N ILE A 366 8.53 -2.03 -13.59
CA ILE A 366 8.46 -3.40 -13.03
C ILE A 366 7.48 -3.45 -11.86
N ASN A 367 7.41 -2.43 -11.02
CA ASN A 367 6.48 -2.35 -9.91
C ASN A 367 5.01 -2.41 -10.36
N PHE A 368 4.69 -1.93 -11.56
CA PHE A 368 3.34 -2.08 -12.10
C PHE A 368 2.92 -3.56 -12.25
N PHE A 369 3.86 -4.47 -12.47
CA PHE A 369 3.62 -5.91 -12.58
C PHE A 369 3.87 -6.64 -11.25
N VAL A 370 4.93 -6.28 -10.54
CA VAL A 370 5.42 -6.97 -9.35
C VAL A 370 5.38 -6.06 -8.13
N HIS A 371 4.25 -6.04 -7.43
CA HIS A 371 3.99 -5.14 -6.27
C HIS A 371 4.47 -5.70 -4.93
N SER A 372 5.43 -6.55 -4.89
CA SER A 372 6.01 -7.11 -3.67
C SER A 372 7.42 -6.57 -3.50
N GLY A 373 7.66 -5.76 -2.48
CA GLY A 373 8.98 -5.17 -2.25
C GLY A 373 10.08 -6.24 -2.23
N SER A 374 9.88 -7.35 -1.51
CA SER A 374 10.80 -8.48 -1.50
C SER A 374 10.90 -9.20 -2.85
N GLY A 375 9.76 -9.39 -3.52
CA GLY A 375 9.70 -10.05 -4.83
C GLY A 375 10.35 -9.22 -5.93
N GLN A 376 10.08 -7.91 -5.96
CA GLN A 376 10.71 -6.99 -6.90
C GLN A 376 12.22 -6.90 -6.67
N ALA A 377 12.68 -6.82 -5.41
CA ALA A 377 14.12 -6.85 -5.09
C ALA A 377 14.77 -8.14 -5.58
N ALA A 378 14.15 -9.30 -5.35
CA ALA A 378 14.68 -10.61 -5.80
C ALA A 378 14.74 -10.73 -7.34
N LEU A 379 13.82 -10.08 -8.04
CA LEU A 379 13.80 -10.06 -9.50
C LEU A 379 14.83 -9.09 -10.08
N THR A 380 14.96 -7.88 -9.54
CA THR A 380 15.66 -6.78 -10.20
C THR A 380 17.08 -6.56 -9.65
N MET A 381 17.30 -6.69 -8.33
CA MET A 381 18.58 -6.32 -7.72
C MET A 381 19.77 -7.23 -8.14
N PRO A 382 19.59 -8.54 -8.42
CA PRO A 382 20.68 -9.35 -8.99
C PRO A 382 21.25 -8.81 -10.31
N ILE A 383 20.43 -8.07 -11.07
CA ILE A 383 20.84 -7.45 -12.34
C ILE A 383 21.27 -6.00 -12.11
N MET A 384 20.49 -5.23 -11.34
CA MET A 384 20.72 -3.79 -11.17
C MET A 384 21.97 -3.48 -10.33
N ALA A 385 22.34 -4.33 -9.35
CA ALA A 385 23.52 -4.09 -8.54
C ALA A 385 24.83 -4.26 -9.34
N PRO A 386 25.09 -5.36 -10.09
CA PRO A 386 26.25 -5.44 -10.97
C PRO A 386 26.22 -4.41 -12.10
N LEU A 387 25.04 -4.07 -12.60
CA LEU A 387 24.90 -3.04 -13.64
C LEU A 387 25.30 -1.66 -13.10
N ALA A 388 25.00 -1.36 -11.84
CA ALA A 388 25.45 -0.13 -11.17
C ALA A 388 26.97 -0.01 -11.19
N ASP A 389 27.69 -1.09 -10.82
CA ASP A 389 29.16 -1.14 -10.88
C ASP A 389 29.66 -0.88 -12.31
N ALA A 390 29.03 -1.52 -13.31
CA ALA A 390 29.43 -1.40 -14.73
C ALA A 390 29.26 0.02 -15.29
N VAL A 391 28.22 0.75 -14.85
CA VAL A 391 27.96 2.13 -15.29
C VAL A 391 28.56 3.20 -14.39
N GLY A 392 29.32 2.82 -13.36
CA GLY A 392 30.04 3.74 -12.48
C GLY A 392 29.17 4.47 -11.44
N ILE A 393 28.11 3.81 -10.94
CA ILE A 393 27.33 4.28 -9.80
C ILE A 393 27.43 3.27 -8.64
N THR A 394 27.20 3.71 -7.42
CA THR A 394 27.27 2.82 -6.25
C THR A 394 26.06 1.86 -6.24
N ARG A 395 26.26 0.64 -5.76
CA ARG A 395 25.18 -0.33 -5.52
C ARG A 395 24.12 0.24 -4.56
N GLN A 396 24.53 1.09 -3.62
CA GLN A 396 23.64 1.75 -2.68
C GLN A 396 22.68 2.74 -3.40
N THR A 397 23.18 3.44 -4.43
CA THR A 397 22.33 4.28 -5.30
C THR A 397 21.33 3.43 -6.09
N ALA A 398 21.72 2.24 -6.57
CA ALA A 398 20.79 1.31 -7.20
C ALA A 398 19.70 0.79 -6.23
N VAL A 399 20.07 0.50 -4.98
CA VAL A 399 19.11 0.15 -3.91
C VAL A 399 18.15 1.32 -3.65
N LEU A 400 18.64 2.55 -3.66
CA LEU A 400 17.81 3.73 -3.50
C LEU A 400 16.84 3.91 -4.68
N ALA A 401 17.28 3.70 -5.91
CA ALA A 401 16.44 3.73 -7.10
C ALA A 401 15.32 2.67 -7.04
N PHE A 402 15.64 1.45 -6.59
CA PHE A 402 14.66 0.41 -6.30
C PHE A 402 13.65 0.89 -5.24
N GLN A 403 14.13 1.42 -4.11
CA GLN A 403 13.27 1.83 -2.99
C GLN A 403 12.28 2.95 -3.38
N PHE A 404 12.72 3.91 -4.19
CA PHE A 404 11.84 4.97 -4.71
C PHE A 404 10.80 4.43 -5.69
N GLY A 405 11.22 3.56 -6.61
CA GLY A 405 10.34 2.97 -7.64
C GLY A 405 9.28 2.06 -7.04
N GLU A 406 9.57 1.42 -5.92
CA GLU A 406 8.64 0.56 -5.20
C GLU A 406 7.83 1.37 -4.17
N GLY A 407 8.47 2.19 -3.34
CA GLY A 407 7.83 2.81 -2.19
C GLY A 407 6.87 3.96 -2.53
N TRP A 408 7.28 4.91 -3.37
CA TRP A 408 6.46 6.10 -3.66
C TRP A 408 5.35 5.87 -4.67
N ILE A 409 5.48 4.87 -5.55
CA ILE A 409 4.50 4.62 -6.61
C ILE A 409 3.34 3.74 -6.16
N ASN A 410 3.56 2.83 -5.22
CA ASN A 410 2.53 1.89 -4.74
C ASN A 410 1.20 2.55 -4.37
N PRO A 411 1.14 3.72 -3.68
CA PRO A 411 -0.12 4.32 -3.28
C PRO A 411 -1.06 4.75 -4.41
N ILE A 412 -0.59 4.80 -5.65
CA ILE A 412 -1.39 5.19 -6.83
C ILE A 412 -1.69 4.01 -7.76
N LEU A 413 -0.98 2.89 -7.63
CA LEU A 413 -1.10 1.77 -8.56
C LEU A 413 -2.40 0.98 -8.39
N PRO A 414 -3.18 0.80 -9.46
CA PRO A 414 -4.41 0.00 -9.42
C PRO A 414 -4.12 -1.50 -9.37
N THR A 415 -2.89 -1.89 -9.67
CA THR A 415 -2.41 -3.27 -9.61
C THR A 415 -1.92 -3.66 -8.21
N SER A 416 -1.70 -2.69 -7.32
CA SER A 416 -1.32 -2.93 -5.93
C SER A 416 -2.49 -3.46 -5.08
N GLY A 417 -2.36 -4.67 -4.55
CA GLY A 417 -3.34 -5.28 -3.65
C GLY A 417 -3.56 -4.46 -2.37
N VAL A 418 -2.50 -3.83 -1.85
CA VAL A 418 -2.58 -2.96 -0.66
C VAL A 418 -3.40 -1.70 -0.98
N THR A 419 -3.07 -1.01 -2.07
CA THR A 419 -3.78 0.20 -2.50
C THR A 419 -5.25 -0.08 -2.75
N MET A 420 -5.55 -1.14 -3.51
CA MET A 420 -6.94 -1.49 -3.80
C MET A 420 -7.67 -2.01 -2.56
N GLY A 421 -6.98 -2.71 -1.65
CA GLY A 421 -7.51 -3.11 -0.35
C GLY A 421 -7.91 -1.92 0.52
N VAL A 422 -7.01 -0.94 0.67
CA VAL A 422 -7.28 0.33 1.39
C VAL A 422 -8.45 1.08 0.79
N LEU A 423 -8.42 1.31 -0.53
CA LEU A 423 -9.49 2.06 -1.21
C LEU A 423 -10.83 1.33 -1.16
N GLY A 424 -10.82 0.01 -1.21
CA GLY A 424 -12.00 -0.80 -1.06
C GLY A 424 -12.61 -0.74 0.34
N MET A 425 -11.79 -0.86 1.40
CA MET A 425 -12.24 -0.65 2.77
C MET A 425 -12.78 0.77 2.97
N ALA A 426 -12.11 1.75 2.37
CA ALA A 426 -12.55 3.13 2.36
C ALA A 426 -13.77 3.38 1.48
N GLN A 427 -14.15 2.44 0.60
CA GLN A 427 -15.19 2.62 -0.42
C GLN A 427 -14.95 3.90 -1.26
N ILE A 428 -13.69 4.17 -1.59
CA ILE A 428 -13.28 5.30 -2.44
C ILE A 428 -12.98 4.75 -3.84
N PRO A 429 -13.64 5.24 -4.90
CA PRO A 429 -13.32 4.88 -6.28
C PRO A 429 -11.87 5.25 -6.60
N TRP A 430 -11.14 4.29 -7.22
CA TRP A 430 -9.73 4.48 -7.54
C TRP A 430 -9.49 5.71 -8.42
N GLU A 431 -10.37 6.03 -9.36
CA GLU A 431 -10.23 7.18 -10.26
C GLU A 431 -10.25 8.52 -9.50
N LYS A 432 -11.08 8.61 -8.44
CA LYS A 432 -11.13 9.80 -7.58
C LYS A 432 -9.86 9.94 -6.76
N TRP A 433 -9.35 8.83 -6.22
CA TRP A 433 -8.09 8.76 -5.50
C TRP A 433 -6.91 9.10 -6.41
N PHE A 434 -6.83 8.49 -7.59
CA PHE A 434 -5.78 8.71 -8.59
C PHE A 434 -5.66 10.20 -8.95
N ARG A 435 -6.78 10.83 -9.33
CA ARG A 435 -6.80 12.27 -9.69
C ARG A 435 -6.38 13.16 -8.55
N TRP A 436 -6.76 12.83 -7.33
CA TRP A 436 -6.39 13.58 -6.15
C TRP A 436 -4.90 13.41 -5.79
N MET A 437 -4.38 12.20 -5.93
CA MET A 437 -3.00 11.84 -5.59
C MET A 437 -1.99 12.25 -6.66
N LEU A 438 -2.41 12.44 -7.92
CA LEU A 438 -1.53 12.67 -9.08
C LEU A 438 -0.55 13.84 -8.89
N PRO A 439 -0.93 15.02 -8.35
CA PRO A 439 0.02 16.12 -8.13
C PRO A 439 1.13 15.74 -7.15
N LEU A 440 0.80 15.01 -6.07
CA LEU A 440 1.77 14.51 -5.11
C LEU A 440 2.69 13.47 -5.75
N GLN A 441 2.16 12.63 -6.62
CA GLN A 441 2.93 11.61 -7.33
C GLN A 441 3.94 12.24 -8.30
N ILE A 442 3.53 13.27 -9.05
CA ILE A 442 4.45 14.03 -9.93
C ILE A 442 5.55 14.70 -9.09
N TYR A 443 5.19 15.29 -7.95
CA TYR A 443 6.17 15.86 -7.03
C TYR A 443 7.20 14.81 -6.58
N PHE A 444 6.78 13.62 -6.11
CA PHE A 444 7.72 12.59 -5.69
C PHE A 444 8.53 12.00 -6.84
N PHE A 445 7.98 11.93 -8.04
CA PHE A 445 8.74 11.52 -9.21
C PHE A 445 9.89 12.51 -9.49
N CYS A 446 9.63 13.81 -9.46
CA CYS A 446 10.68 14.84 -9.61
C CYS A 446 11.69 14.80 -8.46
N VAL A 447 11.23 14.65 -7.22
CA VAL A 447 12.09 14.52 -6.04
C VAL A 447 13.00 13.30 -6.15
N ALA A 448 12.49 12.15 -6.63
CA ALA A 448 13.29 10.95 -6.85
C ALA A 448 14.44 11.20 -7.83
N LEU A 449 14.15 11.86 -8.96
CA LEU A 449 15.18 12.21 -9.96
C LEU A 449 16.28 13.10 -9.37
N ILE A 450 15.89 14.08 -8.56
CA ILE A 450 16.83 15.01 -7.90
C ILE A 450 17.66 14.27 -6.84
N LEU A 451 17.03 13.49 -5.97
CA LEU A 451 17.72 12.77 -4.89
C LEU A 451 18.68 11.71 -5.44
N LEU A 452 18.35 11.05 -6.54
CA LEU A 452 19.25 10.11 -7.21
C LEU A 452 20.44 10.81 -7.85
N ALA A 453 20.25 12.01 -8.42
CA ALA A 453 21.35 12.82 -8.90
C ALA A 453 22.27 13.26 -7.74
N ILE A 454 21.69 13.67 -6.59
CA ILE A 454 22.45 13.99 -5.38
C ILE A 454 23.21 12.75 -4.89
N ALA A 455 22.56 11.59 -4.79
CA ALA A 455 23.18 10.33 -4.38
C ALA A 455 24.40 9.97 -5.24
N PHE A 456 24.30 10.16 -6.55
CA PHE A 456 25.43 9.99 -7.47
C PHE A 456 26.56 11.00 -7.15
N LEU A 457 26.25 12.30 -7.01
CA LEU A 457 27.26 13.35 -6.78
C LEU A 457 28.00 13.20 -5.45
N ILE A 458 27.33 12.74 -4.39
CA ILE A 458 27.95 12.51 -3.07
C ILE A 458 28.61 11.13 -2.96
N ASN A 459 28.58 10.32 -4.04
CA ASN A 459 29.04 8.93 -4.04
C ASN A 459 28.41 8.13 -2.88
N TYR A 460 27.09 8.15 -2.76
CA TYR A 460 26.32 7.58 -1.67
C TYR A 460 26.62 6.09 -1.43
N GLN A 461 27.09 5.76 -0.21
CA GLN A 461 27.53 4.41 0.19
C GLN A 461 26.73 3.87 1.39
#